data_da204b984843ffd22d84ffd94875888e
#
_entry.id   da204b984843ffd22d84ffd94875888e
#
_cell.length_a   1.000
_cell.length_b   1.000
_cell.length_c   1.000
_cell.angle_alpha   90.00
_cell.angle_beta   90.00
_cell.angle_gamma   90.00
#
_symmetry.space_group_name_H-M   'P 1'
#
loop_
_entity.id
_entity.type
_entity.pdbx_description
1 polymer ?
#
loop_
_entity_poly.entity_id
_entity_poly.type
_entity_poly.pdbx_seq_one_letter_code
_entity_poly.pdbx_strand_id
1 'polypeptide(L)'
;SMKWNKQYVLLEEEIEYVKDYIILMNARYYSKIRLIIDVEDRLMKAEVFKMLLQPVVENAVLHGIQSKGGDGVISIKAAVVEDDMLIITVQDDGIGMNKEKLDKLKETIEFNQGENVSYKRENGLGLKNINERIRLFYGNKYGLDICSEENKYTKVTLKLKYRREMGW
;
A
#
# COMPACT_ATOMS: atom_id res chain seq x y z
N SER A 1 8.29 29.41 4.05
CA SER A 1 8.65 28.01 3.98
C SER A 1 7.59 27.19 3.26
N MET A 2 8.04 26.46 2.32
CA MET A 2 7.21 25.78 1.33
C MET A 2 6.81 24.38 1.77
N LYS A 3 6.02 24.23 2.83
CA LYS A 3 5.57 22.93 3.34
C LYS A 3 4.73 22.14 2.35
N TRP A 4 4.08 22.78 1.41
CA TRP A 4 3.19 22.17 0.44
C TRP A 4 3.90 21.58 -0.80
N ASN A 5 5.23 21.78 -0.93
CA ASN A 5 6.06 21.16 -1.97
C ASN A 5 6.87 19.95 -1.48
N LYS A 6 6.63 19.46 -0.26
CA LYS A 6 7.33 18.28 0.22
C LYS A 6 6.87 17.04 -0.53
N GLN A 7 7.79 16.39 -1.23
CA GLN A 7 7.57 15.07 -1.83
C GLN A 7 7.50 13.97 -0.77
N TYR A 8 8.08 14.21 0.39
CA TYR A 8 8.14 13.28 1.51
C TYR A 8 7.30 13.75 2.67
N VAL A 9 6.71 12.79 3.35
CA VAL A 9 5.98 12.96 4.63
C VAL A 9 6.44 11.90 5.61
N LEU A 10 6.09 12.05 6.88
CA LEU A 10 6.34 11.01 7.86
C LEU A 10 5.36 9.85 7.67
N LEU A 11 5.80 8.63 7.96
CA LEU A 11 4.94 7.44 7.90
C LEU A 11 3.69 7.62 8.76
N GLU A 12 3.81 8.24 9.93
CA GLU A 12 2.66 8.54 10.79
C GLU A 12 1.60 9.41 10.11
N GLU A 13 2.01 10.34 9.24
CA GLU A 13 1.08 11.18 8.48
C GLU A 13 0.30 10.33 7.47
N GLU A 14 0.97 9.42 6.76
CA GLU A 14 0.31 8.48 5.85
C GLU A 14 -0.67 7.55 6.59
N ILE A 15 -0.30 7.10 7.77
CA ILE A 15 -1.16 6.26 8.62
C ILE A 15 -2.40 7.02 9.08
N GLU A 16 -2.27 8.31 9.45
CA GLU A 16 -3.44 9.14 9.81
C GLU A 16 -4.41 9.29 8.63
N TYR A 17 -3.92 9.49 7.41
CA TYR A 17 -4.76 9.49 6.21
C TYR A 17 -5.50 8.16 6.02
N VAL A 18 -4.83 7.06 6.25
CA VAL A 18 -5.42 5.72 6.15
C VAL A 18 -6.52 5.53 7.21
N LYS A 19 -6.30 5.96 8.44
CA LYS A 19 -7.33 5.92 9.50
C LYS A 19 -8.57 6.70 9.11
N ASP A 20 -8.40 7.91 8.61
CA ASP A 20 -9.52 8.75 8.16
C ASP A 20 -10.26 8.11 6.99
N TYR A 21 -9.54 7.53 6.04
CA TYR A 21 -10.11 6.80 4.92
C TYR A 21 -10.98 5.62 5.38
N ILE A 22 -10.50 4.82 6.32
CA ILE A 22 -11.25 3.67 6.86
C ILE A 22 -12.52 4.14 7.57
N ILE A 23 -12.46 5.20 8.39
CA ILE A 23 -13.63 5.78 9.05
C ILE A 23 -14.67 6.19 7.99
N LEU A 24 -14.24 6.87 6.94
CA LEU A 24 -15.11 7.32 5.86
C LEU A 24 -15.75 6.14 5.11
N MET A 25 -14.97 5.11 4.81
CA MET A 25 -15.48 3.93 4.10
C MET A 25 -16.47 3.14 4.96
N ASN A 26 -16.20 2.99 6.25
CA ASN A 26 -17.13 2.35 7.18
C ASN A 26 -18.46 3.10 7.27
N ALA A 27 -18.43 4.44 7.29
CA ALA A 27 -19.63 5.25 7.27
C ALA A 27 -20.39 5.13 5.94
N ARG A 28 -19.69 5.18 4.81
CA ARG A 28 -20.28 5.18 3.48
C ARG A 28 -20.95 3.86 3.11
N TYR A 29 -20.31 2.75 3.45
CA TYR A 29 -20.74 1.39 3.05
C TYR A 29 -21.35 0.58 4.19
N TYR A 30 -21.52 1.18 5.37
CA TYR A 30 -21.98 0.47 6.59
C TYR A 30 -21.09 -0.74 6.91
N SER A 31 -19.80 -0.60 6.60
CA SER A 31 -18.81 -1.65 6.82
C SER A 31 -18.28 -1.66 8.25
N LYS A 32 -17.62 -2.77 8.63
CA LYS A 32 -16.94 -2.96 9.92
C LYS A 32 -15.48 -3.34 9.67
N ILE A 33 -14.74 -2.49 9.00
CA ILE A 33 -13.31 -2.68 8.78
C ILE A 33 -12.56 -2.20 10.01
N ARG A 34 -11.72 -3.07 10.56
CA ARG A 34 -10.80 -2.74 11.65
C ARG A 34 -9.41 -2.56 11.09
N LEU A 35 -8.74 -1.50 11.50
CA LEU A 35 -7.36 -1.21 11.15
C LEU A 35 -6.45 -1.53 12.34
N ILE A 36 -5.46 -2.38 12.12
CA ILE A 36 -4.44 -2.73 13.10
C ILE A 36 -3.11 -2.16 12.65
N ILE A 37 -2.50 -1.31 13.47
CA ILE A 37 -1.20 -0.69 13.20
C ILE A 37 -0.17 -1.31 14.14
N ASP A 38 0.79 -2.02 13.56
CA ASP A 38 1.92 -2.63 14.28
C ASP A 38 3.23 -2.04 13.75
N VAL A 39 3.49 -0.82 14.16
CA VAL A 39 4.65 -0.03 13.74
C VAL A 39 5.30 0.58 14.99
N GLU A 40 6.59 0.31 15.18
CA GLU A 40 7.36 0.90 16.28
C GLU A 40 7.39 2.43 16.16
N ASP A 41 7.39 3.13 17.31
CA ASP A 41 7.36 4.59 17.35
C ASP A 41 8.47 5.25 16.53
N ARG A 42 9.68 4.69 16.57
CA ARG A 42 10.79 5.21 15.77
C ARG A 42 10.53 5.17 14.26
N LEU A 43 9.80 4.16 13.79
CA LEU A 43 9.48 4.00 12.36
C LEU A 43 8.30 4.88 11.93
N MET A 44 7.49 5.34 12.86
CA MET A 44 6.48 6.36 12.59
C MET A 44 7.09 7.68 12.07
N LYS A 45 8.35 7.93 12.43
CA LYS A 45 9.13 9.11 11.99
C LYS A 45 9.92 8.86 10.69
N ALA A 46 9.82 7.69 10.09
CA ALA A 46 10.42 7.44 8.79
C ALA A 46 9.79 8.33 7.72
N GLU A 47 10.62 8.86 6.83
CA GLU A 47 10.14 9.62 5.67
C GLU A 47 9.78 8.69 4.51
N VAL A 48 8.59 8.88 3.97
CA VAL A 48 8.08 8.18 2.79
C VAL A 48 7.51 9.20 1.80
N PHE A 49 7.40 8.86 0.53
CA PHE A 49 6.77 9.78 -0.39
C PHE A 49 5.24 9.85 -0.17
N LYS A 50 4.67 11.02 -0.44
CA LYS A 50 3.23 11.27 -0.29
C LYS A 50 2.39 10.28 -1.10
N MET A 51 1.25 9.88 -0.55
CA MET A 51 0.28 8.97 -1.20
C MET A 51 0.87 7.59 -1.47
N LEU A 52 1.75 7.11 -0.59
CA LEU A 52 2.32 5.77 -0.66
C LEU A 52 1.29 4.70 -0.24
N LEU A 53 0.72 4.88 0.95
CA LEU A 53 -0.15 3.85 1.58
C LEU A 53 -1.58 3.88 1.07
N GLN A 54 -2.12 5.04 0.79
CA GLN A 54 -3.54 5.19 0.47
C GLN A 54 -3.99 4.31 -0.70
N PRO A 55 -3.32 4.27 -1.86
CA PRO A 55 -3.74 3.40 -2.96
C PRO A 55 -3.69 1.91 -2.60
N VAL A 56 -2.76 1.51 -1.76
CA VAL A 56 -2.63 0.12 -1.29
C VAL A 56 -3.80 -0.24 -0.37
N VAL A 57 -4.15 0.64 0.55
CA VAL A 57 -5.29 0.44 1.45
C VAL A 57 -6.62 0.51 0.69
N GLU A 58 -6.77 1.42 -0.27
CA GLU A 58 -7.94 1.47 -1.15
C GLU A 58 -8.14 0.13 -1.87
N ASN A 59 -7.07 -0.45 -2.38
CA ASN A 59 -7.11 -1.77 -3.01
C ASN A 59 -7.59 -2.86 -2.03
N ALA A 60 -7.06 -2.86 -0.82
CA ALA A 60 -7.47 -3.80 0.24
C ALA A 60 -8.96 -3.65 0.59
N VAL A 61 -9.45 -2.42 0.71
CA VAL A 61 -10.86 -2.14 1.03
C VAL A 61 -11.76 -2.58 -0.11
N LEU A 62 -11.50 -2.10 -1.33
CA LEU A 62 -12.43 -2.24 -2.47
C LEU A 62 -12.40 -3.65 -3.05
N HIS A 63 -11.22 -4.23 -3.21
CA HIS A 63 -11.05 -5.55 -3.85
C HIS A 63 -10.94 -6.70 -2.86
N GLY A 64 -10.52 -6.43 -1.63
CA GLY A 64 -10.43 -7.44 -0.58
C GLY A 64 -11.70 -7.55 0.23
N ILE A 65 -11.96 -6.55 1.06
CA ILE A 65 -12.97 -6.63 2.13
C ILE A 65 -14.38 -6.34 1.63
N GLN A 66 -14.59 -5.34 0.78
CA GLN A 66 -15.92 -5.05 0.24
C GLN A 66 -16.46 -6.23 -0.57
N SER A 67 -15.60 -6.93 -1.29
CA SER A 67 -15.98 -8.12 -2.06
C SER A 67 -16.45 -9.29 -1.21
N LYS A 68 -16.15 -9.32 0.09
CA LYS A 68 -16.67 -10.35 1.02
C LYS A 68 -17.79 -9.85 1.94
N GLY A 69 -18.32 -8.64 1.72
CA GLY A 69 -19.44 -8.09 2.49
C GLY A 69 -19.08 -6.95 3.44
N GLY A 70 -17.85 -6.48 3.46
CA GLY A 70 -17.47 -5.28 4.17
C GLY A 70 -16.94 -5.46 5.60
N ASP A 71 -16.94 -6.66 6.13
CA ASP A 71 -16.40 -6.95 7.46
C ASP A 71 -15.02 -7.57 7.33
N GLY A 72 -14.03 -6.98 7.99
CA GLY A 72 -12.68 -7.52 7.94
C GLY A 72 -11.66 -6.68 8.66
N VAL A 73 -10.41 -7.11 8.51
CA VAL A 73 -9.24 -6.52 9.16
C VAL A 73 -8.22 -6.14 8.11
N ILE A 74 -7.68 -4.93 8.23
CA ILE A 74 -6.49 -4.49 7.52
C ILE A 74 -5.40 -4.25 8.55
N SER A 75 -4.24 -4.86 8.37
CA SER A 75 -3.07 -4.65 9.23
C SER A 75 -1.94 -3.99 8.45
N ILE A 76 -1.29 -3.03 9.10
CA ILE A 76 -0.11 -2.35 8.59
C ILE A 76 1.04 -2.61 9.55
N LYS A 77 2.13 -3.15 9.03
CA LYS A 77 3.37 -3.40 9.76
C LYS A 77 4.53 -2.70 9.07
N ALA A 78 5.54 -2.33 9.83
CA ALA A 78 6.78 -1.80 9.28
C ALA A 78 7.98 -2.36 10.04
N ALA A 79 9.06 -2.61 9.31
CA ALA A 79 10.33 -3.05 9.86
C ALA A 79 11.48 -2.53 8.99
N VAL A 80 12.63 -2.33 9.59
CA VAL A 80 13.88 -2.06 8.86
C VAL A 80 14.69 -3.35 8.86
N VAL A 81 15.10 -3.76 7.68
CA VAL A 81 15.93 -4.93 7.46
C VAL A 81 17.32 -4.51 6.97
N GLU A 82 18.19 -5.47 6.68
CA GLU A 82 19.54 -5.22 6.18
C GLU A 82 19.60 -4.20 5.05
N ASP A 83 20.73 -3.49 4.94
CA ASP A 83 20.98 -2.45 3.93
C ASP A 83 20.03 -1.23 4.02
N ASP A 84 19.55 -0.90 5.23
CA ASP A 84 18.64 0.22 5.45
C ASP A 84 17.37 0.16 4.58
N MET A 85 16.83 -1.04 4.41
CA MET A 85 15.58 -1.24 3.68
C MET A 85 14.39 -1.17 4.64
N LEU A 86 13.48 -0.23 4.39
CA LEU A 86 12.20 -0.15 5.09
C LEU A 86 11.19 -1.05 4.37
N ILE A 87 10.66 -2.01 5.10
CA ILE A 87 9.60 -2.91 4.62
C ILE A 87 8.30 -2.50 5.29
N ILE A 88 7.31 -2.14 4.49
CA ILE A 88 5.95 -1.87 4.96
C ILE A 88 5.03 -2.93 4.35
N THR A 89 4.26 -3.61 5.18
CA THR A 89 3.28 -4.58 4.71
C THR A 89 1.87 -4.12 5.03
N VAL A 90 0.98 -4.27 4.06
CA VAL A 90 -0.46 -4.04 4.20
C VAL A 90 -1.15 -5.35 3.87
N GLN A 91 -1.80 -5.93 4.85
CA GLN A 91 -2.49 -7.21 4.69
C GLN A 91 -3.97 -7.06 5.03
N ASP A 92 -4.82 -7.58 4.17
CA ASP A 92 -6.25 -7.72 4.42
C ASP A 92 -6.67 -9.19 4.50
N ASP A 93 -7.73 -9.45 5.23
CA ASP A 93 -8.38 -10.76 5.32
C ASP A 93 -9.60 -10.87 4.38
N GLY A 94 -9.52 -10.18 3.25
CA GLY A 94 -10.55 -10.19 2.22
C GLY A 94 -10.67 -11.48 1.44
N ILE A 95 -11.25 -11.39 0.26
CA ILE A 95 -11.49 -12.59 -0.58
C ILE A 95 -10.22 -13.23 -1.13
N GLY A 96 -9.10 -12.51 -1.10
CA GLY A 96 -7.87 -13.01 -1.71
C GLY A 96 -8.00 -13.25 -3.21
N MET A 97 -7.01 -13.94 -3.75
CA MET A 97 -6.94 -14.25 -5.17
C MET A 97 -6.48 -15.68 -5.38
N ASN A 98 -7.04 -16.35 -6.40
CA ASN A 98 -6.47 -17.59 -6.89
C ASN A 98 -5.17 -17.31 -7.65
N LYS A 99 -4.45 -18.38 -7.99
CA LYS A 99 -3.14 -18.26 -8.64
C LYS A 99 -3.22 -17.52 -9.98
N GLU A 100 -4.22 -17.81 -10.80
CA GLU A 100 -4.38 -17.20 -12.12
C GLU A 100 -4.57 -15.68 -12.02
N LYS A 101 -5.45 -15.24 -11.13
CA LYS A 101 -5.71 -13.81 -10.90
C LYS A 101 -4.49 -13.11 -10.32
N LEU A 102 -3.79 -13.75 -9.37
CA LEU A 102 -2.57 -13.21 -8.79
C LEU A 102 -1.46 -13.08 -9.83
N ASP A 103 -1.24 -14.07 -10.66
CA ASP A 103 -0.22 -14.04 -11.70
C ASP A 103 -0.49 -12.91 -12.71
N LYS A 104 -1.75 -12.73 -13.13
CA LYS A 104 -2.15 -11.61 -13.99
C LYS A 104 -1.88 -10.25 -13.35
N LEU A 105 -2.19 -10.11 -12.06
CA LEU A 105 -1.93 -8.87 -11.32
C LEU A 105 -0.43 -8.59 -11.23
N LYS A 106 0.39 -9.61 -10.94
CA LYS A 106 1.85 -9.48 -10.92
C LYS A 106 2.40 -9.05 -12.28
N GLU A 107 1.90 -9.61 -13.37
CA GLU A 107 2.28 -9.21 -14.72
C GLU A 107 1.92 -7.74 -14.97
N THR A 108 0.73 -7.30 -14.58
CA THR A 108 0.29 -5.91 -14.72
C THR A 108 1.22 -4.96 -13.98
N ILE A 109 1.63 -5.32 -12.75
CA ILE A 109 2.51 -4.49 -11.90
C ILE A 109 3.93 -4.40 -12.49
N GLU A 110 4.45 -5.51 -13.04
CA GLU A 110 5.82 -5.58 -13.59
C GLU A 110 5.92 -5.10 -15.03
N PHE A 111 4.82 -5.02 -15.77
CA PHE A 111 4.85 -4.66 -17.18
C PHE A 111 5.23 -3.18 -17.34
N ASN A 112 6.49 -2.93 -17.71
CA ASN A 112 6.97 -1.61 -18.10
C ASN A 112 6.58 -1.37 -19.54
N GLN A 113 5.59 -0.52 -19.77
CA GLN A 113 5.59 0.32 -20.93
C GLN A 113 4.31 0.61 -21.66
N GLY A 114 3.97 1.83 -21.83
CA GLY A 114 3.93 2.64 -23.04
C GLY A 114 3.02 2.24 -24.21
N GLU A 115 2.34 1.12 -24.15
CA GLU A 115 1.30 0.80 -25.10
C GLU A 115 -0.05 1.14 -24.48
N ASN A 116 -0.81 1.94 -25.22
CA ASN A 116 -2.15 2.39 -24.93
C ASN A 116 -2.96 1.41 -24.09
N VAL A 117 -2.81 1.48 -22.79
CA VAL A 117 -3.75 0.83 -21.88
C VAL A 117 -5.04 1.60 -22.05
N SER A 118 -5.99 1.01 -22.75
CA SER A 118 -7.35 1.53 -22.78
C SER A 118 -7.78 1.81 -21.35
N TYR A 119 -8.32 2.98 -21.10
CA TYR A 119 -8.77 3.49 -19.80
C TYR A 119 -9.90 2.65 -19.16
N LYS A 120 -9.85 1.36 -19.27
CA LYS A 120 -10.63 0.48 -18.41
C LYS A 120 -9.93 0.47 -17.07
N ARG A 121 -10.67 0.79 -16.02
CA ARG A 121 -10.27 0.66 -14.62
C ARG A 121 -9.91 -0.80 -14.36
N GLU A 122 -8.78 -1.24 -14.87
CA GLU A 122 -8.28 -2.58 -14.61
C GLU A 122 -7.74 -2.64 -13.18
N ASN A 123 -8.12 -3.71 -12.49
CA ASN A 123 -7.60 -4.05 -11.17
C ASN A 123 -6.07 -4.05 -11.22
N GLY A 124 -5.44 -3.34 -10.28
CA GLY A 124 -4.00 -3.31 -10.16
C GLY A 124 -3.29 -2.06 -10.71
N LEU A 125 -4.00 -1.14 -11.36
CA LEU A 125 -3.38 0.08 -11.89
C LEU A 125 -2.81 0.96 -10.77
N GLY A 126 -3.51 1.05 -9.64
CA GLY A 126 -3.02 1.77 -8.45
C GLY A 126 -1.74 1.15 -7.89
N LEU A 127 -1.68 -0.18 -7.80
CA LEU A 127 -0.50 -0.90 -7.32
C LEU A 127 0.66 -0.79 -8.30
N LYS A 128 0.39 -0.85 -9.61
CA LYS A 128 1.39 -0.60 -10.65
C LYS A 128 2.00 0.79 -10.51
N ASN A 129 1.18 1.81 -10.34
CA ASN A 129 1.65 3.19 -10.17
C ASN A 129 2.53 3.34 -8.92
N ILE A 130 2.18 2.69 -7.82
CA ILE A 130 3.00 2.69 -6.60
C ILE A 130 4.34 2.00 -6.86
N ASN A 131 4.36 0.84 -7.51
CA ASN A 131 5.59 0.15 -7.84
C ASN A 131 6.52 1.02 -8.70
N GLU A 132 5.99 1.67 -9.73
CA GLU A 132 6.75 2.57 -10.59
C GLU A 132 7.28 3.78 -9.82
N ARG A 133 6.48 4.38 -8.93
CA ARG A 133 6.90 5.50 -8.10
C ARG A 133 8.02 5.09 -7.13
N ILE A 134 7.91 3.93 -6.50
CA ILE A 134 8.97 3.41 -5.61
C ILE A 134 10.29 3.29 -6.38
N ARG A 135 10.27 2.70 -7.56
CA ARG A 135 11.46 2.54 -8.39
C ARG A 135 12.02 3.87 -8.86
N LEU A 136 11.15 4.81 -9.21
CA LEU A 136 11.56 6.16 -9.60
C LEU A 136 12.24 6.91 -8.44
N PHE A 137 11.69 6.82 -7.22
CA PHE A 137 12.22 7.53 -6.05
C PHE A 137 13.45 6.87 -5.45
N TYR A 138 13.51 5.55 -5.43
CA TYR A 138 14.53 4.80 -4.68
C TYR A 138 15.43 3.92 -5.53
N GLY A 139 15.04 3.62 -6.76
CA GLY A 139 15.79 2.74 -7.67
C GLY A 139 15.17 1.34 -7.82
N ASN A 140 15.71 0.57 -8.78
CA ASN A 140 15.12 -0.73 -9.18
C ASN A 140 15.31 -1.86 -8.17
N LYS A 141 16.14 -1.66 -7.15
CA LYS A 141 16.29 -2.58 -6.01
C LYS A 141 15.03 -2.64 -5.14
N TYR A 142 14.23 -1.60 -5.18
CA TYR A 142 13.03 -1.40 -4.39
C TYR A 142 11.79 -1.65 -5.23
N GLY A 143 10.64 -1.73 -4.60
CA GLY A 143 9.40 -1.97 -5.33
C GLY A 143 8.30 -2.55 -4.45
N LEU A 144 7.30 -3.10 -5.12
CA LEU A 144 6.12 -3.68 -4.50
C LEU A 144 6.05 -5.16 -4.86
N ASP A 145 5.86 -5.99 -3.84
CA ASP A 145 5.52 -7.40 -3.99
C ASP A 145 4.12 -7.67 -3.49
N ILE A 146 3.48 -8.68 -4.02
CA ILE A 146 2.14 -9.08 -3.60
C ILE A 146 2.06 -10.60 -3.47
N CYS A 147 1.43 -11.06 -2.40
CA CYS A 147 1.03 -12.46 -2.26
C CYS A 147 -0.41 -12.54 -1.75
N SER A 148 -1.07 -13.62 -2.07
CA SER A 148 -2.47 -13.80 -1.74
C SER A 148 -2.83 -15.28 -1.72
N GLU A 149 -3.85 -15.60 -0.94
CA GLU A 149 -4.50 -16.90 -0.94
C GLU A 149 -6.00 -16.71 -0.99
N GLU A 150 -6.64 -17.42 -1.91
CA GLU A 150 -8.09 -17.31 -2.15
C GLU A 150 -8.88 -17.55 -0.87
N ASN A 151 -9.84 -16.68 -0.58
CA ASN A 151 -10.69 -16.68 0.62
C ASN A 151 -9.94 -16.55 1.96
N LYS A 152 -8.69 -16.12 1.94
CA LYS A 152 -7.91 -15.96 3.17
C LYS A 152 -7.31 -14.56 3.35
N TYR A 153 -6.50 -14.12 2.40
CA TYR A 153 -5.81 -12.83 2.54
C TYR A 153 -5.22 -12.32 1.23
N THR A 154 -4.89 -11.03 1.22
CA THR A 154 -3.95 -10.42 0.28
C THR A 154 -2.95 -9.61 1.09
N LYS A 155 -1.67 -9.77 0.80
CA LYS A 155 -0.58 -9.02 1.43
C LYS A 155 0.25 -8.30 0.38
N VAL A 156 0.30 -6.98 0.49
CA VAL A 156 1.17 -6.12 -0.30
C VAL A 156 2.39 -5.74 0.54
N THR A 157 3.57 -5.93 -0.01
CA THR A 157 4.84 -5.58 0.64
C THR A 157 5.51 -4.47 -0.15
N LEU A 158 5.78 -3.35 0.51
CA LEU A 158 6.47 -2.20 -0.04
C LEU A 158 7.92 -2.22 0.47
N LYS A 159 8.87 -2.20 -0.45
CA LYS A 159 10.31 -2.16 -0.15
C LYS A 159 10.83 -0.80 -0.54
N LEU A 160 11.25 -0.03 0.44
CA LEU A 160 11.69 1.35 0.30
C LEU A 160 13.09 1.52 0.89
N LYS A 161 13.80 2.56 0.45
CA LYS A 161 15.00 2.98 1.17
C LYS A 161 14.60 3.65 2.48
N TYR A 162 15.18 3.21 3.60
CA TYR A 162 14.90 3.81 4.90
C TYR A 162 15.50 5.22 4.97
N ARG A 163 14.64 6.19 5.23
CA ARG A 163 15.02 7.58 5.46
C ARG A 163 14.50 8.01 6.81
N ARG A 164 15.37 8.60 7.61
CA ARG A 164 14.96 9.29 8.84
C ARG A 164 14.74 10.75 8.55
N GLU A 165 13.83 11.39 9.31
CA GLU A 165 13.79 12.82 9.35
C GLU A 165 15.15 13.32 9.83
N MET A 166 15.82 14.12 9.00
CA MET A 166 17.06 14.76 9.38
C MET A 166 16.71 15.87 10.38
N GLY A 167 16.81 15.55 11.66
CA GLY A 167 16.70 16.57 12.71
C GLY A 167 17.83 17.60 12.58
N TRP A 168 17.45 18.83 12.61
CA TRP A 168 18.38 19.95 12.70
C TRP A 168 18.68 20.22 14.16
#